data_733f343b866ce377e1fb50c841a8a263
#
_entry.id   733f343b866ce377e1fb50c841a8a263
#
_cell.length_a   1.000
_cell.length_b   1.000
_cell.length_c   1.000
_cell.angle_alpha   90.00
_cell.angle_beta   90.00
_cell.angle_gamma   90.00
#
_symmetry.space_group_name_H-M   'P 1'
#
loop_
_entity.id
_entity.type
_entity.pdbx_description
1 polymer ?
#
loop_
_entity_poly.entity_id
_entity_poly.type
_entity_poly.pdbx_seq_one_letter_code
_entity_poly.pdbx_strand_id
1 'polypeptide(L)'
;MKTLKLFITLIVTTALISGCQSKQENMKNELVDFINKFDSAYIPLYKASTLASWDASISGKPEDFKKSEDLLMKMVKLFADKESLKKLEKIKVSGLITDSLLLRQLDVLYRQFLMAKADTVKINATVHMQSAIEQKYGNFRAIVKGKKMNDNEVEDVLRNSKDVNAQKEVWIAQKKIGTEVAADIIQLVKKRNEIAKDLGFRNYHEMNLTLGEQDPGEISKLFDQLDSLTRGSFAEVKNDIDNYFVAYYKLKSKDELMPWNYQNRFFQEAPKIYAVDLDKYYKDKNIVQLVSNYYAGIGLPIDEMVKKSDLFPKEGKNQHAFCTDIDKKGDTRVLGNITPNSNWMGTMLHEFGHACYEVGIDTSLPFILRDPAHTFTTEAIAMMFGRFSSNPQWIKDNLGITEEEKMKIADNCFKTFRLDQLVFSRWAQVMYRFEKGMYENPDQDLNKLWWDLVEKYQLLKRPEGRNEPDWATKIHIASYPCYYHNYLLGELLASQLYYHIVGTILKSDDYKFQSFTGKKEVGNYLKQYVFKPGMRYYWNDMIEKATGEKLTPKYYAKQFVK
;
A
#
# COMPACT_ATOMS: atom_id res chain seq x y z
N MET A 1 -62.07 25.31 -25.69
CA MET A 1 -61.62 24.35 -24.67
C MET A 1 -60.24 23.73 -24.95
N LYS A 2 -59.84 23.42 -26.18
CA LYS A 2 -58.51 22.81 -26.49
C LYS A 2 -57.34 23.78 -26.24
N THR A 3 -57.48 25.08 -26.55
CA THR A 3 -56.43 26.10 -26.32
C THR A 3 -56.17 26.39 -24.84
N LEU A 4 -57.19 26.35 -23.99
CA LEU A 4 -57.08 26.59 -22.56
C LEU A 4 -56.35 25.39 -21.84
N LYS A 5 -56.58 24.15 -22.29
CA LYS A 5 -55.86 22.98 -21.78
C LYS A 5 -54.38 23.01 -22.13
N LEU A 6 -54.01 23.51 -23.33
CA LEU A 6 -52.61 23.59 -23.76
C LEU A 6 -51.84 24.66 -22.95
N PHE A 7 -52.49 25.78 -22.62
CA PHE A 7 -51.89 26.84 -21.80
C PHE A 7 -51.67 26.41 -20.35
N ILE A 8 -52.63 25.68 -19.75
CA ILE A 8 -52.52 25.16 -18.38
C ILE A 8 -51.44 24.09 -18.31
N THR A 9 -51.29 23.20 -19.30
CA THR A 9 -50.23 22.18 -19.35
C THR A 9 -48.86 22.83 -19.50
N LEU A 10 -48.70 23.94 -20.28
CA LEU A 10 -47.45 24.65 -20.46
C LEU A 10 -47.01 25.38 -19.16
N ILE A 11 -47.96 26.00 -18.45
CA ILE A 11 -47.71 26.70 -17.19
C ILE A 11 -47.32 25.73 -16.08
N VAL A 12 -47.96 24.57 -16.01
CA VAL A 12 -47.65 23.53 -15.03
C VAL A 12 -46.28 22.87 -15.30
N THR A 13 -45.94 22.64 -16.57
CA THR A 13 -44.59 22.15 -16.95
C THR A 13 -43.49 23.15 -16.65
N THR A 14 -43.69 24.43 -16.95
CA THR A 14 -42.72 25.49 -16.63
C THR A 14 -42.55 25.72 -15.13
N ALA A 15 -43.64 25.65 -14.34
CA ALA A 15 -43.56 25.78 -12.88
C ALA A 15 -42.87 24.55 -12.23
N LEU A 16 -43.07 23.36 -12.75
CA LEU A 16 -42.36 22.15 -12.29
C LEU A 16 -40.85 22.19 -12.63
N ILE A 17 -40.50 22.67 -13.82
CA ILE A 17 -39.09 22.79 -14.23
C ILE A 17 -38.41 23.91 -13.42
N SER A 18 -39.05 25.05 -13.21
CA SER A 18 -38.51 26.14 -12.38
C SER A 18 -38.34 25.74 -10.91
N GLY A 19 -39.29 24.98 -10.36
CA GLY A 19 -39.21 24.45 -9.00
C GLY A 19 -38.09 23.40 -8.83
N CYS A 20 -37.84 22.59 -9.83
CA CYS A 20 -36.77 21.60 -9.83
C CYS A 20 -35.38 22.27 -9.95
N GLN A 21 -35.24 23.26 -10.83
CA GLN A 21 -34.00 24.04 -10.98
C GLN A 21 -33.65 24.84 -9.71
N SER A 22 -34.64 25.46 -9.05
CA SER A 22 -34.40 26.17 -7.78
C SER A 22 -33.97 25.23 -6.66
N LYS A 23 -34.51 24.00 -6.59
CA LYS A 23 -34.14 22.99 -5.60
C LYS A 23 -32.74 22.45 -5.84
N GLN A 24 -32.36 22.24 -7.08
CA GLN A 24 -31.02 21.81 -7.48
C GLN A 24 -29.98 22.87 -7.11
N GLU A 25 -30.22 24.14 -7.45
CA GLU A 25 -29.32 25.24 -7.14
C GLU A 25 -29.18 25.43 -5.62
N ASN A 26 -30.26 25.31 -4.86
CA ASN A 26 -30.21 25.37 -3.40
C ASN A 26 -29.34 24.24 -2.81
N MET A 27 -29.46 23.00 -3.28
CA MET A 27 -28.63 21.88 -2.83
C MET A 27 -27.17 22.08 -3.18
N LYS A 28 -26.88 22.62 -4.38
CA LYS A 28 -25.52 22.95 -4.81
C LYS A 28 -24.92 24.02 -3.90
N ASN A 29 -25.65 25.11 -3.63
CA ASN A 29 -25.19 26.17 -2.76
C ASN A 29 -24.99 25.67 -1.32
N GLU A 30 -25.89 24.83 -0.81
CA GLU A 30 -25.75 24.21 0.51
C GLU A 30 -24.47 23.35 0.62
N LEU A 31 -24.10 22.64 -0.45
CA LEU A 31 -22.85 21.86 -0.50
C LEU A 31 -21.62 22.76 -0.58
N VAL A 32 -21.65 23.79 -1.44
CA VAL A 32 -20.53 24.75 -1.61
C VAL A 32 -20.25 25.48 -0.30
N ASP A 33 -21.29 25.98 0.39
CA ASP A 33 -21.16 26.65 1.69
C ASP A 33 -20.59 25.69 2.76
N PHE A 34 -21.04 24.42 2.75
CA PHE A 34 -20.49 23.41 3.63
C PHE A 34 -19.00 23.20 3.39
N ILE A 35 -18.59 22.99 2.13
CA ILE A 35 -17.19 22.77 1.75
C ILE A 35 -16.33 23.97 2.16
N ASN A 36 -16.76 25.19 1.85
CA ASN A 36 -16.01 26.41 2.18
C ASN A 36 -15.79 26.54 3.71
N LYS A 37 -16.83 26.27 4.49
CA LYS A 37 -16.74 26.28 5.96
C LYS A 37 -15.82 25.17 6.48
N PHE A 38 -15.93 23.97 5.93
CA PHE A 38 -15.09 22.84 6.30
C PHE A 38 -13.62 23.12 5.97
N ASP A 39 -13.32 23.55 4.74
CA ASP A 39 -11.96 23.84 4.28
C ASP A 39 -11.31 24.96 5.10
N SER A 40 -12.06 25.97 5.53
CA SER A 40 -11.52 27.04 6.39
C SER A 40 -10.99 26.54 7.74
N ALA A 41 -11.55 25.44 8.26
CA ALA A 41 -11.09 24.79 9.49
C ALA A 41 -10.07 23.69 9.21
N TYR A 42 -10.29 22.90 8.16
CA TYR A 42 -9.52 21.71 7.87
C TYR A 42 -8.12 22.00 7.32
N ILE A 43 -7.99 22.93 6.34
CA ILE A 43 -6.71 23.22 5.68
C ILE A 43 -5.61 23.65 6.65
N PRO A 44 -5.81 24.64 7.54
CA PRO A 44 -4.77 25.03 8.48
C PRO A 44 -4.47 23.93 9.52
N LEU A 45 -5.47 23.17 9.90
CA LEU A 45 -5.31 22.07 10.86
C LEU A 45 -4.54 20.88 10.22
N TYR A 46 -4.83 20.54 8.97
CA TYR A 46 -4.09 19.54 8.20
C TYR A 46 -2.59 19.89 8.17
N LYS A 47 -2.26 21.10 7.70
CA LYS A 47 -0.86 21.55 7.63
C LYS A 47 -0.16 21.52 8.99
N ALA A 48 -0.82 21.99 10.04
CA ALA A 48 -0.26 22.00 11.39
C ALA A 48 -0.01 20.58 11.92
N SER A 49 -0.96 19.66 11.68
CA SER A 49 -0.88 18.27 12.13
C SER A 49 0.23 17.52 11.40
N THR A 50 0.31 17.66 10.07
CA THR A 50 1.32 16.98 9.25
C THR A 50 2.72 17.50 9.57
N LEU A 51 2.88 18.82 9.77
CA LEU A 51 4.17 19.40 10.17
C LEU A 51 4.58 18.91 11.56
N ALA A 52 3.66 18.84 12.52
CA ALA A 52 3.97 18.34 13.87
C ALA A 52 4.37 16.85 13.84
N SER A 53 3.73 16.05 12.99
CA SER A 53 4.10 14.64 12.80
C SER A 53 5.49 14.49 12.18
N TRP A 54 5.83 15.35 11.21
CA TRP A 54 7.16 15.45 10.62
C TRP A 54 8.21 15.79 11.68
N ASP A 55 7.97 16.85 12.46
CA ASP A 55 8.89 17.31 13.52
C ASP A 55 9.12 16.21 14.56
N ALA A 56 8.07 15.52 15.00
CA ALA A 56 8.15 14.40 15.93
C ALA A 56 8.98 13.23 15.37
N SER A 57 8.80 12.93 14.09
CA SER A 57 9.54 11.85 13.41
C SER A 57 11.05 12.15 13.27
N ILE A 58 11.43 13.43 13.23
CA ILE A 58 12.83 13.86 13.15
C ILE A 58 13.47 13.94 14.53
N SER A 59 12.74 14.49 15.52
CA SER A 59 13.33 14.79 16.85
C SER A 59 13.31 13.59 17.79
N GLY A 60 12.32 12.69 17.66
CA GLY A 60 12.09 11.59 18.58
C GLY A 60 11.64 12.03 19.98
N LYS A 61 11.34 13.33 20.20
CA LYS A 61 11.04 13.87 21.51
C LYS A 61 9.58 13.65 21.93
N PRO A 62 9.32 13.26 23.19
CA PRO A 62 7.97 13.04 23.69
C PRO A 62 7.00 14.23 23.53
N GLU A 63 7.51 15.46 23.72
CA GLU A 63 6.72 16.69 23.56
C GLU A 63 6.25 16.92 22.11
N ASP A 64 7.07 16.57 21.11
CA ASP A 64 6.71 16.68 19.70
C ASP A 64 5.67 15.63 19.32
N PHE A 65 5.80 14.41 19.82
CA PHE A 65 4.77 13.37 19.64
C PHE A 65 3.45 13.79 20.29
N LYS A 66 3.49 14.36 21.49
CA LYS A 66 2.27 14.87 22.15
C LYS A 66 1.60 15.97 21.35
N LYS A 67 2.35 16.91 20.81
CA LYS A 67 1.83 17.98 19.94
C LYS A 67 1.18 17.39 18.67
N SER A 68 1.82 16.40 18.04
CA SER A 68 1.29 15.70 16.87
C SER A 68 -0.03 15.00 17.18
N GLU A 69 -0.09 14.26 18.31
CA GLU A 69 -1.29 13.58 18.79
C GLU A 69 -2.45 14.57 19.03
N ASP A 70 -2.19 15.69 19.72
CA ASP A 70 -3.21 16.69 20.04
C ASP A 70 -3.82 17.32 18.77
N LEU A 71 -3.02 17.55 17.74
CA LEU A 71 -3.48 18.07 16.45
C LEU A 71 -4.25 17.03 15.64
N LEU A 72 -3.78 15.78 15.64
CA LEU A 72 -4.50 14.66 15.02
C LEU A 72 -5.88 14.47 15.65
N MET A 73 -5.98 14.54 16.99
CA MET A 73 -7.26 14.43 17.69
C MET A 73 -8.23 15.56 17.34
N LYS A 74 -7.73 16.77 17.03
CA LYS A 74 -8.57 17.87 16.52
C LYS A 74 -9.10 17.56 15.13
N MET A 75 -8.28 16.97 14.23
CA MET A 75 -8.74 16.53 12.90
C MET A 75 -9.81 15.44 13.01
N VAL A 76 -9.59 14.43 13.85
CA VAL A 76 -10.59 13.36 14.08
C VAL A 76 -11.92 13.95 14.57
N LYS A 77 -11.91 14.91 15.50
CA LYS A 77 -13.11 15.58 15.98
C LYS A 77 -13.85 16.36 14.89
N LEU A 78 -13.11 16.95 13.93
CA LEU A 78 -13.71 17.68 12.82
C LEU A 78 -14.56 16.76 11.92
N PHE A 79 -14.07 15.56 11.63
CA PHE A 79 -14.81 14.55 10.85
C PHE A 79 -15.90 13.83 11.67
N ALA A 80 -15.83 13.81 12.99
CA ALA A 80 -16.80 13.15 13.85
C ALA A 80 -18.10 13.97 14.07
N ASP A 81 -18.25 15.14 13.43
CA ASP A 81 -19.44 15.99 13.58
C ASP A 81 -20.68 15.36 12.92
N LYS A 82 -21.64 14.95 13.77
CA LYS A 82 -22.85 14.24 13.34
C LYS A 82 -23.79 15.09 12.49
N GLU A 83 -23.85 16.39 12.72
CA GLU A 83 -24.72 17.29 11.95
C GLU A 83 -24.16 17.50 10.53
N SER A 84 -22.85 17.61 10.39
CA SER A 84 -22.17 17.63 9.10
C SER A 84 -22.45 16.36 8.29
N LEU A 85 -22.36 15.18 8.93
CA LEU A 85 -22.68 13.92 8.26
C LEU A 85 -24.13 13.85 7.77
N LYS A 86 -25.11 14.22 8.64
CA LYS A 86 -26.52 14.27 8.24
C LYS A 86 -26.76 15.19 7.05
N LYS A 87 -26.07 16.33 7.03
CA LYS A 87 -26.15 17.30 5.94
C LYS A 87 -25.62 16.71 4.64
N LEU A 88 -24.42 16.08 4.67
CA LEU A 88 -23.83 15.42 3.51
C LEU A 88 -24.71 14.26 3.00
N GLU A 89 -25.28 13.46 3.92
CA GLU A 89 -26.20 12.36 3.60
C GLU A 89 -27.46 12.87 2.90
N LYS A 90 -28.10 13.92 3.44
CA LYS A 90 -29.27 14.58 2.82
C LYS A 90 -28.97 15.04 1.38
N ILE A 91 -27.82 15.70 1.19
CA ILE A 91 -27.41 16.19 -0.12
C ILE A 91 -27.14 15.01 -1.06
N LYS A 92 -26.42 13.97 -0.61
CA LYS A 92 -26.12 12.77 -1.41
C LYS A 92 -27.37 12.02 -1.84
N VAL A 93 -28.30 11.77 -0.91
CA VAL A 93 -29.57 11.05 -1.19
C VAL A 93 -30.47 11.87 -2.12
N SER A 94 -30.37 13.19 -2.13
CA SER A 94 -31.17 14.04 -3.02
C SER A 94 -30.92 13.75 -4.51
N GLY A 95 -29.73 13.29 -4.88
CA GLY A 95 -29.31 13.06 -6.28
C GLY A 95 -29.26 14.33 -7.13
N LEU A 96 -29.34 15.52 -6.52
CA LEU A 96 -29.45 16.80 -7.24
C LEU A 96 -28.13 17.46 -7.63
N ILE A 97 -26.98 16.94 -7.13
CA ILE A 97 -25.66 17.45 -7.51
C ILE A 97 -25.27 16.83 -8.87
N THR A 98 -25.18 17.66 -9.90
CA THR A 98 -24.83 17.25 -11.27
C THR A 98 -23.42 17.65 -11.70
N ASP A 99 -22.81 18.62 -11.03
CA ASP A 99 -21.41 18.97 -11.25
C ASP A 99 -20.52 17.82 -10.78
N SER A 100 -19.74 17.27 -11.69
CA SER A 100 -18.92 16.07 -11.44
C SER A 100 -17.83 16.30 -10.38
N LEU A 101 -17.27 17.51 -10.28
CA LEU A 101 -16.24 17.82 -9.30
C LEU A 101 -16.83 18.03 -7.90
N LEU A 102 -18.01 18.67 -7.81
CA LEU A 102 -18.75 18.78 -6.54
C LEU A 102 -19.28 17.42 -6.07
N LEU A 103 -19.77 16.60 -6.99
CA LEU A 103 -20.21 15.24 -6.67
C LEU A 103 -19.05 14.39 -6.12
N ARG A 104 -17.86 14.53 -6.72
CA ARG A 104 -16.67 13.83 -6.25
C ARG A 104 -16.24 14.29 -4.85
N GLN A 105 -16.27 15.61 -4.59
CA GLN A 105 -16.00 16.14 -3.25
C GLN A 105 -17.03 15.64 -2.21
N LEU A 106 -18.31 15.65 -2.56
CA LEU A 106 -19.37 15.11 -1.72
C LEU A 106 -19.12 13.64 -1.36
N ASP A 107 -18.71 12.85 -2.34
CA ASP A 107 -18.48 11.42 -2.17
C ASP A 107 -17.30 11.12 -1.25
N VAL A 108 -16.18 11.83 -1.43
CA VAL A 108 -14.99 11.70 -0.57
C VAL A 108 -15.29 12.16 0.85
N LEU A 109 -15.88 13.35 1.01
CA LEU A 109 -16.26 13.88 2.33
C LEU A 109 -17.24 12.95 3.05
N TYR A 110 -18.30 12.52 2.37
CA TYR A 110 -19.30 11.63 2.97
C TYR A 110 -18.66 10.35 3.54
N ARG A 111 -17.75 9.71 2.80
CA ARG A 111 -17.05 8.49 3.28
C ARG A 111 -16.17 8.76 4.49
N GLN A 112 -15.44 9.87 4.51
CA GLN A 112 -14.59 10.23 5.64
C GLN A 112 -15.42 10.54 6.89
N PHE A 113 -16.52 11.29 6.75
CA PHE A 113 -17.45 11.54 7.85
C PHE A 113 -18.18 10.28 8.31
N LEU A 114 -18.54 9.37 7.39
CA LEU A 114 -19.18 8.11 7.72
C LEU A 114 -18.22 7.20 8.51
N MET A 115 -16.96 7.12 8.10
CA MET A 115 -15.92 6.38 8.83
C MET A 115 -15.75 6.92 10.25
N ALA A 116 -15.80 8.24 10.44
CA ALA A 116 -15.66 8.90 11.72
C ALA A 116 -16.94 8.89 12.59
N LYS A 117 -18.09 8.47 12.03
CA LYS A 117 -19.38 8.36 12.74
C LYS A 117 -19.39 7.25 13.79
N ALA A 118 -18.53 6.26 13.67
CA ALA A 118 -18.54 5.10 14.54
C ALA A 118 -18.51 5.51 16.02
N ASP A 119 -19.19 4.74 16.85
CA ASP A 119 -19.29 5.00 18.30
C ASP A 119 -17.90 5.16 18.91
N THR A 120 -17.63 6.33 19.48
CA THR A 120 -16.33 6.67 20.08
C THR A 120 -15.94 5.74 21.22
N VAL A 121 -16.90 5.18 21.95
CA VAL A 121 -16.63 4.18 23.01
C VAL A 121 -16.12 2.88 22.37
N LYS A 122 -16.76 2.44 21.29
CA LYS A 122 -16.31 1.25 20.55
C LYS A 122 -14.97 1.47 19.87
N ILE A 123 -14.75 2.64 19.24
CA ILE A 123 -13.45 2.99 18.65
C ILE A 123 -12.36 2.99 19.71
N ASN A 124 -12.56 3.68 20.83
CA ASN A 124 -11.58 3.73 21.92
C ASN A 124 -11.27 2.32 22.45
N ALA A 125 -12.30 1.47 22.59
CA ALA A 125 -12.08 0.07 22.96
C ALA A 125 -11.19 -0.67 21.96
N THR A 126 -11.41 -0.51 20.65
CA THR A 126 -10.56 -1.15 19.64
C THR A 126 -9.13 -0.61 19.64
N VAL A 127 -8.93 0.70 19.87
CA VAL A 127 -7.59 1.31 19.99
C VAL A 127 -6.85 0.75 21.21
N HIS A 128 -7.52 0.67 22.37
CA HIS A 128 -6.91 0.09 23.57
C HIS A 128 -6.55 -1.40 23.39
N MET A 129 -7.45 -2.18 22.78
CA MET A 129 -7.17 -3.60 22.51
C MET A 129 -5.99 -3.75 21.54
N GLN A 130 -5.95 -2.96 20.47
CA GLN A 130 -4.86 -2.96 19.51
C GLN A 130 -3.53 -2.59 20.17
N SER A 131 -3.48 -1.51 20.96
CA SER A 131 -2.27 -1.09 21.68
C SER A 131 -1.77 -2.15 22.66
N ALA A 132 -2.69 -2.85 23.36
CA ALA A 132 -2.32 -3.95 24.25
C ALA A 132 -1.70 -5.14 23.47
N ILE A 133 -2.23 -5.45 22.30
CA ILE A 133 -1.68 -6.49 21.40
C ILE A 133 -0.30 -6.05 20.89
N GLU A 134 -0.15 -4.81 20.43
CA GLU A 134 1.13 -4.26 19.96
C GLU A 134 2.20 -4.28 21.06
N GLN A 135 1.81 -3.97 22.30
CA GLN A 135 2.71 -4.08 23.46
C GLN A 135 3.19 -5.52 23.67
N LYS A 136 2.32 -6.54 23.49
CA LYS A 136 2.71 -7.95 23.55
C LYS A 136 3.73 -8.28 22.46
N TYR A 137 3.49 -7.88 21.22
CA TYR A 137 4.47 -8.06 20.14
C TYR A 137 5.81 -7.36 20.42
N GLY A 138 5.79 -6.12 20.86
CA GLY A 138 7.00 -5.34 21.14
C GLY A 138 7.86 -5.94 22.26
N ASN A 139 7.22 -6.51 23.28
CA ASN A 139 7.90 -7.10 24.44
C ASN A 139 8.26 -8.57 24.25
N PHE A 140 7.66 -9.25 23.28
CA PHE A 140 7.92 -10.67 23.07
C PHE A 140 9.38 -10.92 22.66
N ARG A 141 9.95 -11.98 23.22
CA ARG A 141 11.25 -12.51 22.81
C ARG A 141 11.13 -14.03 22.69
N ALA A 142 11.55 -14.57 21.56
CA ALA A 142 11.64 -16.02 21.40
C ALA A 142 12.65 -16.60 22.40
N ILE A 143 12.30 -17.72 23.03
CA ILE A 143 13.20 -18.39 23.97
C ILE A 143 13.67 -19.70 23.35
N VAL A 144 14.96 -19.79 23.06
CA VAL A 144 15.61 -20.97 22.48
C VAL A 144 16.73 -21.43 23.41
N LYS A 145 16.62 -22.62 23.93
CA LYS A 145 17.60 -23.20 24.90
C LYS A 145 17.93 -22.25 26.05
N GLY A 146 16.91 -21.54 26.58
CA GLY A 146 17.04 -20.61 27.68
C GLY A 146 17.54 -19.21 27.28
N LYS A 147 17.99 -19.00 26.02
CA LYS A 147 18.38 -17.68 25.50
C LYS A 147 17.18 -16.95 24.95
N LYS A 148 16.98 -15.67 25.35
CA LYS A 148 16.03 -14.75 24.73
C LYS A 148 16.60 -14.22 23.41
N MET A 149 15.79 -14.26 22.34
CA MET A 149 16.16 -13.78 21.02
C MET A 149 15.12 -12.75 20.55
N ASN A 150 15.57 -11.65 19.97
CA ASN A 150 14.72 -10.69 19.27
C ASN A 150 14.45 -11.17 17.83
N ASP A 151 13.58 -10.45 17.13
CA ASP A 151 13.18 -10.81 15.76
C ASP A 151 14.36 -10.84 14.77
N ASN A 152 15.32 -9.91 14.90
CA ASN A 152 16.50 -9.88 14.02
C ASN A 152 17.39 -11.11 14.24
N GLU A 153 17.60 -11.53 15.50
CA GLU A 153 18.37 -12.73 15.83
C GLU A 153 17.68 -14.01 15.31
N VAL A 154 16.34 -14.06 15.36
CA VAL A 154 15.55 -15.16 14.77
C VAL A 154 15.71 -15.19 13.25
N GLU A 155 15.53 -14.05 12.59
CA GLU A 155 15.69 -13.94 11.12
C GLU A 155 17.11 -14.28 10.68
N ASP A 156 18.14 -13.89 11.46
CA ASP A 156 19.53 -14.24 11.16
C ASP A 156 19.74 -15.74 11.14
N VAL A 157 19.22 -16.47 12.15
CA VAL A 157 19.30 -17.94 12.18
C VAL A 157 18.53 -18.57 11.02
N LEU A 158 17.30 -18.11 10.75
CA LEU A 158 16.50 -18.63 9.63
C LEU A 158 17.20 -18.45 8.29
N ARG A 159 17.85 -17.30 8.09
CA ARG A 159 18.46 -16.89 6.82
C ARG A 159 19.83 -17.52 6.59
N ASN A 160 20.65 -17.63 7.64
CA ASN A 160 22.07 -17.93 7.51
C ASN A 160 22.47 -19.31 8.05
N SER A 161 21.67 -19.94 8.94
CA SER A 161 21.99 -21.27 9.47
C SER A 161 21.80 -22.36 8.41
N LYS A 162 22.72 -23.33 8.40
CA LYS A 162 22.57 -24.60 7.67
C LYS A 162 22.03 -25.75 8.55
N ASP A 163 21.89 -25.49 9.85
CA ASP A 163 21.31 -26.45 10.79
C ASP A 163 19.78 -26.33 10.78
N VAL A 164 19.14 -27.29 10.15
CA VAL A 164 17.68 -27.41 10.04
C VAL A 164 17.00 -27.49 11.41
N ASN A 165 17.64 -28.12 12.40
CA ASN A 165 17.10 -28.20 13.76
C ASN A 165 17.14 -26.85 14.46
N ALA A 166 18.22 -26.06 14.29
CA ALA A 166 18.30 -24.70 14.80
C ALA A 166 17.24 -23.79 14.16
N GLN A 167 17.03 -23.89 12.85
CA GLN A 167 15.96 -23.17 12.16
C GLN A 167 14.57 -23.55 12.70
N LYS A 168 14.30 -24.84 12.88
CA LYS A 168 13.05 -25.34 13.47
C LYS A 168 12.81 -24.79 14.88
N GLU A 169 13.83 -24.85 15.74
CA GLU A 169 13.74 -24.39 17.13
C GLU A 169 13.40 -22.88 17.20
N VAL A 170 14.11 -22.04 16.44
CA VAL A 170 13.86 -20.58 16.46
C VAL A 170 12.52 -20.23 15.83
N TRP A 171 12.12 -20.92 14.75
CA TRP A 171 10.82 -20.70 14.10
C TRP A 171 9.66 -21.05 15.05
N ILE A 172 9.70 -22.24 15.71
CA ILE A 172 8.69 -22.64 16.69
C ILE A 172 8.65 -21.67 17.88
N ALA A 173 9.82 -21.27 18.39
CA ALA A 173 9.91 -20.36 19.52
C ALA A 173 9.32 -18.97 19.19
N GLN A 174 9.57 -18.47 17.98
CA GLN A 174 9.01 -17.20 17.53
C GLN A 174 7.48 -17.29 17.34
N LYS A 175 6.97 -18.42 16.83
CA LYS A 175 5.52 -18.61 16.64
C LYS A 175 4.72 -18.64 17.94
N LYS A 176 5.33 -18.75 19.12
CA LYS A 176 4.64 -18.72 20.42
C LYS A 176 3.94 -17.40 20.70
N ILE A 177 4.40 -16.28 20.15
CA ILE A 177 3.67 -14.99 20.27
C ILE A 177 2.23 -15.13 19.76
N GLY A 178 1.98 -15.93 18.72
CA GLY A 178 0.64 -16.18 18.22
C GLY A 178 -0.30 -16.72 19.30
N THR A 179 0.16 -17.65 20.13
CA THR A 179 -0.63 -18.19 21.24
C THR A 179 -0.96 -17.11 22.30
N GLU A 180 -0.08 -16.14 22.51
CA GLU A 180 -0.28 -15.06 23.50
C GLU A 180 -1.28 -14.00 23.03
N VAL A 181 -1.46 -13.84 21.69
CA VAL A 181 -2.26 -12.73 21.13
C VAL A 181 -3.49 -13.20 20.37
N ALA A 182 -3.62 -14.46 20.01
CA ALA A 182 -4.70 -14.94 19.14
C ALA A 182 -6.10 -14.65 19.69
N ALA A 183 -6.33 -14.92 20.98
CA ALA A 183 -7.62 -14.66 21.62
C ALA A 183 -7.97 -13.16 21.61
N ASP A 184 -7.00 -12.30 21.89
CA ASP A 184 -7.19 -10.85 21.87
C ASP A 184 -7.48 -10.33 20.46
N ILE A 185 -6.79 -10.88 19.44
CA ILE A 185 -7.03 -10.51 18.03
C ILE A 185 -8.46 -10.91 17.63
N ILE A 186 -8.92 -12.11 18.00
CA ILE A 186 -10.30 -12.54 17.71
C ILE A 186 -11.31 -11.58 18.35
N GLN A 187 -11.10 -11.17 19.60
CA GLN A 187 -11.98 -10.20 20.26
C GLN A 187 -11.94 -8.83 19.58
N LEU A 188 -10.75 -8.37 19.17
CA LEU A 188 -10.58 -7.13 18.40
C LEU A 188 -11.34 -7.20 17.07
N VAL A 189 -11.25 -8.31 16.33
CA VAL A 189 -11.98 -8.55 15.08
C VAL A 189 -13.49 -8.49 15.31
N LYS A 190 -14.00 -9.15 16.35
CA LYS A 190 -15.42 -9.09 16.72
C LYS A 190 -15.87 -7.66 17.02
N LYS A 191 -15.07 -6.90 17.77
CA LYS A 191 -15.38 -5.50 18.09
C LYS A 191 -15.37 -4.60 16.85
N ARG A 192 -14.43 -4.80 15.93
CA ARG A 192 -14.39 -4.12 14.62
C ARG A 192 -15.63 -4.48 13.78
N ASN A 193 -16.06 -5.74 13.80
CA ASN A 193 -17.30 -6.18 13.12
C ASN A 193 -18.57 -5.54 13.73
N GLU A 194 -18.62 -5.32 15.05
CA GLU A 194 -19.73 -4.58 15.67
C GLU A 194 -19.80 -3.14 15.11
N ILE A 195 -18.65 -2.45 15.03
CA ILE A 195 -18.57 -1.10 14.45
C ILE A 195 -19.07 -1.09 13.00
N ALA A 196 -18.64 -2.04 12.21
CA ALA A 196 -19.06 -2.15 10.81
C ALA A 196 -20.58 -2.37 10.67
N LYS A 197 -21.15 -3.24 11.51
CA LYS A 197 -22.61 -3.51 11.53
C LYS A 197 -23.41 -2.27 11.94
N ASP A 198 -22.93 -1.48 12.91
CA ASP A 198 -23.57 -0.21 13.31
C ASP A 198 -23.61 0.80 12.17
N LEU A 199 -22.67 0.72 11.24
CA LEU A 199 -22.60 1.55 10.02
C LEU A 199 -23.31 0.94 8.81
N GLY A 200 -23.96 -0.22 8.96
CA GLY A 200 -24.76 -0.88 7.92
C GLY A 200 -23.98 -1.84 7.01
N PHE A 201 -22.75 -2.19 7.35
CA PHE A 201 -21.95 -3.18 6.62
C PHE A 201 -22.05 -4.57 7.24
N ARG A 202 -21.81 -5.61 6.45
CA ARG A 202 -21.86 -7.01 6.93
C ARG A 202 -20.74 -7.31 7.91
N ASN A 203 -19.54 -6.77 7.66
CA ASN A 203 -18.36 -6.93 8.49
C ASN A 203 -17.34 -5.81 8.22
N TYR A 204 -16.27 -5.77 9.03
CA TYR A 204 -15.25 -4.74 8.96
C TYR A 204 -14.44 -4.78 7.66
N HIS A 205 -14.17 -5.95 7.09
CA HIS A 205 -13.44 -6.08 5.82
C HIS A 205 -14.23 -5.40 4.68
N GLU A 206 -15.54 -5.66 4.58
CA GLU A 206 -16.40 -4.99 3.59
C GLU A 206 -16.42 -3.47 3.83
N MET A 207 -16.61 -3.04 5.08
CA MET A 207 -16.62 -1.63 5.45
C MET A 207 -15.31 -0.93 5.04
N ASN A 208 -14.18 -1.51 5.42
CA ASN A 208 -12.86 -0.92 5.18
C ASN A 208 -12.59 -0.75 3.67
N LEU A 209 -12.83 -1.80 2.87
CA LEU A 209 -12.65 -1.72 1.42
C LEU A 209 -13.61 -0.70 0.80
N THR A 210 -14.91 -0.77 1.12
CA THR A 210 -15.92 0.11 0.53
C THR A 210 -15.69 1.58 0.86
N LEU A 211 -15.38 1.90 2.13
CA LEU A 211 -15.05 3.27 2.54
C LEU A 211 -13.70 3.74 1.96
N GLY A 212 -12.78 2.80 1.73
CA GLY A 212 -11.53 3.01 1.00
C GLY A 212 -11.67 3.03 -0.52
N GLU A 213 -12.89 3.13 -1.06
CA GLU A 213 -13.14 3.17 -2.51
C GLU A 213 -12.76 1.88 -3.27
N GLN A 214 -12.82 0.74 -2.61
CA GLN A 214 -12.59 -0.57 -3.21
C GLN A 214 -13.83 -1.45 -3.10
N ASP A 215 -14.28 -2.01 -4.21
CA ASP A 215 -15.33 -3.02 -4.20
C ASP A 215 -14.72 -4.38 -3.82
N PRO A 216 -15.20 -5.03 -2.73
CA PRO A 216 -14.64 -6.31 -2.28
C PRO A 216 -14.73 -7.44 -3.32
N GLY A 217 -15.77 -7.40 -4.19
CA GLY A 217 -15.94 -8.37 -5.28
C GLY A 217 -14.93 -8.14 -6.40
N GLU A 218 -14.72 -6.87 -6.80
CA GLU A 218 -13.71 -6.48 -7.79
C GLU A 218 -12.30 -6.89 -7.35
N ILE A 219 -11.93 -6.59 -6.10
CA ILE A 219 -10.63 -6.97 -5.54
C ILE A 219 -10.46 -8.50 -5.51
N SER A 220 -11.48 -9.24 -5.05
CA SER A 220 -11.44 -10.70 -5.04
C SER A 220 -11.22 -11.27 -6.45
N LYS A 221 -11.90 -10.71 -7.45
CA LYS A 221 -11.78 -11.12 -8.87
C LYS A 221 -10.36 -10.85 -9.42
N LEU A 222 -9.76 -9.71 -9.09
CA LEU A 222 -8.37 -9.40 -9.48
C LEU A 222 -7.40 -10.42 -8.89
N PHE A 223 -7.59 -10.80 -7.62
CA PHE A 223 -6.77 -11.81 -6.95
C PHE A 223 -6.95 -13.21 -7.55
N ASP A 224 -8.19 -13.59 -7.94
CA ASP A 224 -8.47 -14.87 -8.61
C ASP A 224 -7.81 -14.92 -10.01
N GLN A 225 -7.92 -13.84 -10.77
CA GLN A 225 -7.27 -13.73 -12.07
C GLN A 225 -5.75 -13.80 -11.96
N LEU A 226 -5.15 -13.09 -11.00
CA LEU A 226 -3.72 -13.14 -10.75
C LEU A 226 -3.26 -14.56 -10.39
N ASP A 227 -3.97 -15.23 -9.50
CA ASP A 227 -3.66 -16.62 -9.15
C ASP A 227 -3.69 -17.53 -10.38
N SER A 228 -4.74 -17.43 -11.19
CA SER A 228 -4.87 -18.21 -12.42
C SER A 228 -3.70 -18.00 -13.38
N LEU A 229 -3.27 -16.74 -13.56
CA LEU A 229 -2.20 -16.38 -14.48
C LEU A 229 -0.79 -16.77 -13.98
N THR A 230 -0.59 -16.85 -12.66
CA THR A 230 0.77 -16.96 -12.09
C THR A 230 1.06 -18.26 -11.36
N ARG A 231 0.04 -19.11 -11.09
CA ARG A 231 0.23 -20.35 -10.28
C ARG A 231 1.20 -21.34 -10.90
N GLY A 232 1.18 -21.51 -12.23
CA GLY A 232 2.11 -22.40 -12.93
C GLY A 232 3.56 -21.93 -12.80
N SER A 233 3.82 -20.67 -13.12
CA SER A 233 5.16 -20.09 -13.00
C SER A 233 5.66 -20.03 -11.54
N PHE A 234 4.75 -19.85 -10.57
CA PHE A 234 5.14 -19.95 -9.18
C PHE A 234 5.53 -21.39 -8.80
N ALA A 235 4.77 -22.40 -9.25
CA ALA A 235 5.12 -23.80 -8.99
C ALA A 235 6.50 -24.17 -9.56
N GLU A 236 6.85 -23.63 -10.75
CA GLU A 236 8.19 -23.82 -11.33
C GLU A 236 9.28 -23.21 -10.43
N VAL A 237 9.17 -21.91 -10.07
CA VAL A 237 10.19 -21.26 -9.23
C VAL A 237 10.23 -21.85 -7.83
N LYS A 238 9.08 -22.30 -7.29
CA LYS A 238 9.04 -23.02 -6.00
C LYS A 238 9.80 -24.33 -6.06
N ASN A 239 9.67 -25.04 -7.19
CA ASN A 239 10.45 -26.25 -7.44
C ASN A 239 11.97 -25.97 -7.49
N ASP A 240 12.37 -24.86 -8.10
CA ASP A 240 13.79 -24.44 -8.13
C ASP A 240 14.30 -24.09 -6.72
N ILE A 241 13.49 -23.37 -5.92
CA ILE A 241 13.79 -23.09 -4.51
C ILE A 241 13.96 -24.39 -3.73
N ASP A 242 13.05 -25.34 -3.89
CA ASP A 242 13.07 -26.62 -3.17
C ASP A 242 14.30 -27.43 -3.54
N ASN A 243 14.64 -27.54 -4.83
CA ASN A 243 15.86 -28.21 -5.28
C ASN A 243 17.13 -27.57 -4.69
N TYR A 244 17.16 -26.23 -4.68
CA TYR A 244 18.27 -25.50 -4.05
C TYR A 244 18.39 -25.82 -2.57
N PHE A 245 17.30 -25.80 -1.81
CA PHE A 245 17.34 -26.03 -0.38
C PHE A 245 17.58 -27.49 0.00
N VAL A 246 17.10 -28.47 -0.79
CA VAL A 246 17.46 -29.86 -0.61
C VAL A 246 18.98 -30.05 -0.67
N ALA A 247 19.62 -29.44 -1.68
CA ALA A 247 21.08 -29.47 -1.83
C ALA A 247 21.79 -28.68 -0.71
N TYR A 248 21.31 -27.47 -0.41
CA TYR A 248 21.91 -26.56 0.57
C TYR A 248 21.92 -27.13 1.99
N TYR A 249 20.80 -27.74 2.41
CA TYR A 249 20.65 -28.38 3.72
C TYR A 249 21.02 -29.88 3.73
N LYS A 250 21.42 -30.46 2.59
CA LYS A 250 21.76 -31.86 2.44
C LYS A 250 20.62 -32.81 2.88
N LEU A 251 19.38 -32.46 2.50
CA LEU A 251 18.20 -33.26 2.74
C LEU A 251 18.10 -34.42 1.74
N LYS A 252 17.34 -35.47 2.08
CA LYS A 252 17.14 -36.63 1.20
C LYS A 252 16.14 -36.36 0.08
N SER A 253 15.11 -35.58 0.39
CA SER A 253 14.05 -35.22 -0.57
C SER A 253 13.39 -33.91 -0.20
N LYS A 254 12.54 -33.38 -1.12
CA LYS A 254 11.71 -32.20 -0.87
C LYS A 254 10.68 -32.40 0.24
N ASP A 255 10.28 -33.63 0.52
CA ASP A 255 9.31 -33.94 1.59
C ASP A 255 9.82 -33.59 2.99
N GLU A 256 11.14 -33.46 3.14
CA GLU A 256 11.79 -33.04 4.38
C GLU A 256 11.79 -31.51 4.56
N LEU A 257 11.50 -30.74 3.50
CA LEU A 257 11.42 -29.27 3.59
C LEU A 257 10.19 -28.86 4.38
N MET A 258 10.40 -27.94 5.32
CA MET A 258 9.39 -27.40 6.22
C MET A 258 9.42 -25.88 6.18
N PRO A 259 8.40 -25.16 6.69
CA PRO A 259 8.31 -23.70 6.61
C PRO A 259 9.56 -22.95 7.11
N TRP A 260 10.26 -23.46 8.10
CA TRP A 260 11.49 -22.85 8.63
C TRP A 260 12.71 -22.92 7.69
N ASN A 261 12.65 -23.73 6.64
CA ASN A 261 13.76 -23.87 5.68
C ASN A 261 13.77 -22.80 4.60
N TYR A 262 12.71 -21.96 4.49
CA TYR A 262 12.58 -20.96 3.43
C TYR A 262 13.17 -19.60 3.82
N GLN A 263 14.07 -19.54 4.80
CA GLN A 263 14.87 -18.38 5.17
C GLN A 263 14.07 -17.13 5.61
N ASN A 264 12.79 -17.30 5.94
CA ASN A 264 11.90 -16.24 6.39
C ASN A 264 10.77 -16.83 7.26
N ARG A 265 10.30 -16.10 8.26
CA ARG A 265 9.26 -16.55 9.19
C ARG A 265 7.93 -16.93 8.52
N PHE A 266 7.64 -16.35 7.33
CA PHE A 266 6.37 -16.50 6.64
C PHE A 266 6.52 -16.86 5.15
N PHE A 267 7.75 -16.98 4.64
CA PHE A 267 8.00 -17.06 3.20
C PHE A 267 7.32 -15.93 2.43
N GLN A 268 7.39 -14.71 3.00
CA GLN A 268 6.85 -13.50 2.40
C GLN A 268 7.86 -12.80 1.47
N GLU A 269 9.13 -13.14 1.60
CA GLU A 269 10.27 -12.66 0.82
C GLU A 269 10.93 -13.85 0.14
N ALA A 270 11.47 -13.61 -1.05
CA ALA A 270 12.20 -14.67 -1.75
C ALA A 270 13.54 -14.99 -1.06
N PRO A 271 13.89 -16.27 -0.98
CA PRO A 271 15.20 -16.65 -0.50
C PRO A 271 16.29 -16.27 -1.50
N LYS A 272 17.51 -16.00 -1.00
CA LYS A 272 18.65 -15.63 -1.83
C LYS A 272 19.30 -16.83 -2.50
N ILE A 273 18.66 -17.35 -3.54
CA ILE A 273 19.16 -18.52 -4.31
C ILE A 273 19.98 -18.12 -5.55
N TYR A 274 19.89 -16.85 -5.99
CA TYR A 274 20.69 -16.31 -7.06
C TYR A 274 21.69 -15.29 -6.50
N ALA A 275 22.98 -15.56 -6.65
CA ALA A 275 24.03 -14.69 -6.11
C ALA A 275 24.19 -13.43 -7.00
N VAL A 276 23.82 -12.27 -6.47
CA VAL A 276 24.10 -10.96 -7.05
C VAL A 276 24.54 -10.02 -5.93
N ASP A 277 25.78 -9.56 -5.96
CA ASP A 277 26.24 -8.46 -5.11
C ASP A 277 26.13 -7.16 -5.89
N LEU A 278 25.13 -6.36 -5.56
CA LEU A 278 24.92 -5.04 -6.15
C LEU A 278 25.54 -3.92 -5.31
N ASP A 279 25.81 -4.14 -4.03
CA ASP A 279 26.33 -3.13 -3.11
C ASP A 279 27.69 -2.59 -3.56
N LYS A 280 28.51 -3.44 -4.21
CA LYS A 280 29.81 -3.03 -4.78
C LYS A 280 29.71 -1.85 -5.76
N TYR A 281 28.54 -1.67 -6.43
CA TYR A 281 28.33 -0.56 -7.36
C TYR A 281 27.90 0.73 -6.67
N TYR A 282 27.35 0.64 -5.44
CA TYR A 282 26.76 1.76 -4.70
C TYR A 282 27.61 2.28 -3.53
N LYS A 283 28.49 1.45 -2.96
CA LYS A 283 29.19 1.70 -1.68
C LYS A 283 29.95 3.04 -1.62
N ASP A 284 30.44 3.55 -2.76
CA ASP A 284 31.21 4.79 -2.84
C ASP A 284 30.43 5.89 -3.58
N LYS A 285 29.13 5.75 -3.72
CA LYS A 285 28.28 6.69 -4.49
C LYS A 285 27.51 7.64 -3.58
N ASN A 286 27.33 8.85 -4.07
CA ASN A 286 26.38 9.78 -3.47
C ASN A 286 24.95 9.44 -3.94
N ILE A 287 24.20 8.74 -3.09
CA ILE A 287 22.84 8.27 -3.39
C ILE A 287 21.91 9.45 -3.70
N VAL A 288 22.00 10.56 -2.94
CA VAL A 288 21.17 11.75 -3.14
C VAL A 288 21.40 12.34 -4.52
N GLN A 289 22.67 12.46 -4.93
CA GLN A 289 23.01 13.01 -6.24
C GLN A 289 22.52 12.09 -7.38
N LEU A 290 22.67 10.77 -7.22
CA LEU A 290 22.22 9.80 -8.22
C LEU A 290 20.69 9.86 -8.41
N VAL A 291 19.94 9.88 -7.32
CA VAL A 291 18.47 9.94 -7.41
C VAL A 291 18.01 11.28 -7.99
N SER A 292 18.64 12.41 -7.61
CA SER A 292 18.32 13.73 -8.19
C SER A 292 18.61 13.78 -9.69
N ASN A 293 19.76 13.30 -10.12
CA ASN A 293 20.12 13.25 -11.54
C ASN A 293 19.14 12.38 -12.34
N TYR A 294 18.77 11.22 -11.80
CA TYR A 294 17.85 10.32 -12.47
C TYR A 294 16.46 10.95 -12.64
N TYR A 295 15.87 11.48 -11.57
CA TYR A 295 14.55 12.12 -11.64
C TYR A 295 14.55 13.38 -12.52
N ALA A 296 15.58 14.21 -12.46
CA ALA A 296 15.73 15.35 -13.37
C ALA A 296 15.83 14.90 -14.83
N GLY A 297 16.58 13.81 -15.10
CA GLY A 297 16.75 13.23 -16.42
C GLY A 297 15.45 12.74 -17.06
N ILE A 298 14.52 12.21 -16.26
CA ILE A 298 13.20 11.80 -16.73
C ILE A 298 12.15 12.93 -16.70
N GLY A 299 12.54 14.15 -16.35
CA GLY A 299 11.66 15.33 -16.35
C GLY A 299 10.84 15.49 -15.05
N LEU A 300 11.27 14.89 -13.95
CA LEU A 300 10.68 14.98 -12.61
C LEU A 300 11.71 15.53 -11.59
N PRO A 301 12.19 16.79 -11.71
CA PRO A 301 13.23 17.30 -10.81
C PRO A 301 12.77 17.30 -9.34
N ILE A 302 13.65 16.85 -8.44
CA ILE A 302 13.38 16.69 -7.01
C ILE A 302 14.19 17.62 -6.10
N ASP A 303 14.97 18.54 -6.66
CA ASP A 303 15.92 19.38 -5.89
C ASP A 303 15.26 20.15 -4.75
N GLU A 304 14.07 20.71 -4.98
CA GLU A 304 13.32 21.46 -3.95
C GLU A 304 12.78 20.54 -2.85
N MET A 305 12.45 19.30 -3.18
CA MET A 305 12.03 18.29 -2.19
C MET A 305 13.24 17.83 -1.35
N VAL A 306 14.39 17.59 -1.98
CA VAL A 306 15.65 17.22 -1.30
C VAL A 306 16.06 18.26 -0.27
N LYS A 307 15.97 19.57 -0.60
CA LYS A 307 16.32 20.67 0.33
C LYS A 307 15.48 20.68 1.61
N LYS A 308 14.23 20.22 1.53
CA LYS A 308 13.28 20.19 2.66
C LYS A 308 13.31 18.87 3.42
N SER A 309 13.95 17.86 2.86
CA SER A 309 13.99 16.48 3.37
C SER A 309 15.05 16.29 4.45
N ASP A 310 14.89 15.24 5.26
CA ASP A 310 15.86 14.80 6.25
C ASP A 310 16.33 13.38 5.90
N LEU A 311 17.49 13.27 5.25
CA LEU A 311 17.88 12.06 4.51
C LEU A 311 18.95 11.19 5.20
N PHE A 312 19.60 11.69 6.25
CA PHE A 312 20.73 10.99 6.89
C PHE A 312 20.42 10.55 8.32
N PRO A 313 21.06 9.47 8.81
CA PRO A 313 20.85 9.00 10.17
C PRO A 313 21.22 10.05 11.21
N LYS A 314 20.41 10.16 12.26
CA LYS A 314 20.70 10.91 13.47
C LYS A 314 19.97 10.32 14.67
N GLU A 315 20.44 10.63 15.88
CA GLU A 315 19.84 10.17 17.12
C GLU A 315 18.40 10.66 17.26
N GLY A 316 17.52 9.80 17.78
CA GLY A 316 16.09 10.09 18.01
C GLY A 316 15.20 10.01 16.77
N LYS A 317 15.76 10.02 15.57
CA LYS A 317 15.01 10.02 14.32
C LYS A 317 14.36 8.68 14.03
N ASN A 318 13.18 8.71 13.41
CA ASN A 318 12.48 7.52 12.92
C ASN A 318 13.39 6.72 11.96
N GLN A 319 13.45 5.40 12.17
CA GLN A 319 14.31 4.51 11.38
C GLN A 319 13.71 4.10 10.03
N HIS A 320 12.40 4.22 9.87
CA HIS A 320 11.71 3.93 8.60
C HIS A 320 11.71 5.15 7.70
N ALA A 321 12.06 4.94 6.42
CA ALA A 321 11.89 5.97 5.40
C ALA A 321 10.40 6.18 5.09
N PHE A 322 10.02 7.40 4.76
CA PHE A 322 8.70 7.74 4.26
C PHE A 322 8.70 9.09 3.55
N CYS A 323 7.71 9.29 2.69
CA CYS A 323 7.35 10.57 2.09
C CYS A 323 6.13 11.17 2.79
N THR A 324 6.06 12.50 2.90
CA THR A 324 4.89 13.22 3.40
C THR A 324 4.70 14.55 2.68
N ASP A 325 3.43 14.87 2.34
CA ASP A 325 3.03 16.18 1.84
C ASP A 325 2.47 17.03 2.98
N ILE A 326 3.16 18.11 3.32
CA ILE A 326 2.84 18.97 4.47
C ILE A 326 1.60 19.83 4.23
N ASP A 327 1.37 20.30 3.00
CA ASP A 327 0.35 21.32 2.77
C ASP A 327 -0.48 21.14 1.48
N LYS A 328 -0.25 20.06 0.75
CA LYS A 328 -0.87 19.76 -0.55
C LYS A 328 -0.72 20.93 -1.55
N LYS A 329 0.42 21.64 -1.44
CA LYS A 329 0.79 22.79 -2.28
C LYS A 329 2.27 22.79 -2.67
N GLY A 330 2.96 21.64 -2.52
CA GLY A 330 4.34 21.45 -2.91
C GLY A 330 5.37 21.52 -1.77
N ASP A 331 4.94 21.48 -0.51
CA ASP A 331 5.84 21.22 0.62
C ASP A 331 5.86 19.72 0.92
N THR A 332 6.44 18.95 0.01
CA THR A 332 6.59 17.51 0.11
C THR A 332 8.02 17.17 0.56
N ARG A 333 8.15 16.27 1.52
CA ARG A 333 9.41 15.95 2.20
C ARG A 333 9.60 14.44 2.30
N VAL A 334 10.87 14.01 2.23
CA VAL A 334 11.27 12.62 2.41
C VAL A 334 12.14 12.49 3.66
N LEU A 335 11.82 11.53 4.53
CA LEU A 335 12.65 11.10 5.61
C LEU A 335 13.41 9.84 5.19
N GLY A 336 14.71 9.81 5.39
CA GLY A 336 15.57 8.65 5.10
C GLY A 336 16.67 8.50 6.14
N ASN A 337 17.39 7.38 6.07
CA ASN A 337 18.60 7.12 6.89
C ASN A 337 19.68 6.54 5.96
N ILE A 338 20.05 7.29 4.93
CA ILE A 338 20.86 6.85 3.80
C ILE A 338 22.23 6.36 4.25
N THR A 339 22.57 5.15 3.83
CA THR A 339 23.93 4.63 3.74
C THR A 339 24.17 4.17 2.28
N PRO A 340 25.40 4.29 1.74
CA PRO A 340 25.65 3.99 0.33
C PRO A 340 25.62 2.48 0.05
N ASN A 341 24.43 1.98 -0.33
CA ASN A 341 24.21 0.60 -0.75
C ASN A 341 23.00 0.51 -1.71
N SER A 342 22.79 -0.64 -2.31
CA SER A 342 21.71 -0.91 -3.28
C SER A 342 20.32 -0.77 -2.68
N ASN A 343 20.16 -1.16 -1.41
CA ASN A 343 18.88 -1.06 -0.69
C ASN A 343 18.46 0.40 -0.51
N TRP A 344 19.35 1.26 -0.01
CA TRP A 344 19.04 2.69 0.14
C TRP A 344 18.87 3.41 -1.19
N MET A 345 19.54 2.97 -2.26
CA MET A 345 19.24 3.48 -3.59
C MET A 345 17.80 3.15 -4.00
N GLY A 346 17.37 1.90 -3.83
CA GLY A 346 16.00 1.48 -4.09
C GLY A 346 14.98 2.23 -3.23
N THR A 347 15.27 2.39 -1.93
CA THR A 347 14.42 3.16 -1.01
C THR A 347 14.29 4.62 -1.45
N MET A 348 15.37 5.29 -1.84
CA MET A 348 15.29 6.68 -2.28
C MET A 348 14.58 6.84 -3.62
N LEU A 349 14.75 5.92 -4.56
CA LEU A 349 13.96 5.89 -5.78
C LEU A 349 12.47 5.70 -5.48
N HIS A 350 12.13 4.88 -4.49
CA HIS A 350 10.76 4.64 -4.04
C HIS A 350 10.16 5.90 -3.39
N GLU A 351 10.81 6.46 -2.37
CA GLU A 351 10.27 7.60 -1.60
C GLU A 351 10.14 8.88 -2.45
N PHE A 352 11.12 9.15 -3.32
CA PHE A 352 10.99 10.27 -4.26
C PHE A 352 10.00 9.97 -5.39
N GLY A 353 9.65 8.71 -5.63
CA GLY A 353 8.51 8.33 -6.48
C GLY A 353 7.18 8.83 -5.89
N HIS A 354 6.95 8.61 -4.60
CA HIS A 354 5.82 9.20 -3.86
C HIS A 354 5.85 10.72 -3.93
N ALA A 355 7.01 11.33 -3.65
CA ALA A 355 7.15 12.78 -3.63
C ALA A 355 6.84 13.42 -4.99
N CYS A 356 7.27 12.81 -6.09
CA CYS A 356 6.95 13.27 -7.44
C CYS A 356 5.44 13.19 -7.74
N TYR A 357 4.75 12.16 -7.23
CA TYR A 357 3.30 12.06 -7.37
C TYR A 357 2.62 13.22 -6.65
N GLU A 358 2.92 13.42 -5.36
CA GLU A 358 2.32 14.46 -4.51
C GLU A 358 2.51 15.85 -5.11
N VAL A 359 3.74 16.22 -5.47
CA VAL A 359 4.04 17.53 -6.08
C VAL A 359 3.40 17.67 -7.46
N GLY A 360 3.17 16.58 -8.16
CA GLY A 360 2.56 16.55 -9.50
C GLY A 360 1.04 16.75 -9.51
N ILE A 361 0.37 16.70 -8.37
CA ILE A 361 -1.08 16.88 -8.26
C ILE A 361 -1.45 18.35 -8.56
N ASP A 362 -2.53 18.56 -9.33
CA ASP A 362 -3.00 19.89 -9.70
C ASP A 362 -3.51 20.64 -8.47
N THR A 363 -2.80 21.70 -8.08
CA THR A 363 -3.17 22.56 -6.95
C THR A 363 -4.42 23.42 -7.20
N SER A 364 -4.97 23.42 -8.40
CA SER A 364 -6.28 24.03 -8.70
C SER A 364 -7.45 23.13 -8.30
N LEU A 365 -7.22 21.84 -8.01
CA LEU A 365 -8.26 20.97 -7.47
C LEU A 365 -8.73 21.46 -6.09
N PRO A 366 -9.97 21.19 -5.70
CA PRO A 366 -10.41 21.32 -4.30
C PRO A 366 -9.47 20.60 -3.35
N PHE A 367 -9.21 21.18 -2.17
CA PHE A 367 -8.20 20.67 -1.24
C PHE A 367 -8.38 19.21 -0.87
N ILE A 368 -9.63 18.78 -0.66
CA ILE A 368 -9.96 17.38 -0.29
C ILE A 368 -9.66 16.36 -1.41
N LEU A 369 -9.47 16.82 -2.65
CA LEU A 369 -9.13 16.00 -3.81
C LEU A 369 -7.64 16.04 -4.18
N ARG A 370 -6.81 16.74 -3.41
CA ARG A 370 -5.36 16.84 -3.62
C ARG A 370 -4.60 15.73 -2.90
N ASP A 371 -5.01 14.50 -3.14
CA ASP A 371 -4.31 13.28 -2.75
C ASP A 371 -4.13 12.41 -4.00
N PRO A 372 -3.22 11.42 -3.99
CA PRO A 372 -3.17 10.38 -5.01
C PRO A 372 -4.53 9.72 -5.20
N ALA A 373 -4.82 9.25 -6.40
CA ALA A 373 -6.13 8.66 -6.73
C ALA A 373 -6.55 7.53 -5.75
N HIS A 374 -5.57 6.82 -5.20
CA HIS A 374 -5.70 5.87 -4.09
C HIS A 374 -4.31 5.60 -3.50
N THR A 375 -4.23 5.11 -2.25
CA THR A 375 -2.95 4.75 -1.61
C THR A 375 -2.12 3.80 -2.47
N PHE A 376 -2.71 2.75 -3.05
CA PHE A 376 -1.94 1.82 -3.88
C PHE A 376 -1.46 2.44 -5.21
N THR A 377 -2.04 3.55 -5.68
CA THR A 377 -1.58 4.20 -6.93
C THR A 377 -0.27 4.94 -6.73
N THR A 378 -0.07 5.57 -5.57
CA THR A 378 1.22 6.17 -5.24
C THR A 378 2.27 5.09 -4.92
N GLU A 379 1.89 4.00 -4.25
CA GLU A 379 2.73 2.82 -4.08
C GLU A 379 3.20 2.24 -5.42
N ALA A 380 2.32 2.18 -6.42
CA ALA A 380 2.69 1.67 -7.74
C ALA A 380 3.81 2.48 -8.40
N ILE A 381 3.77 3.81 -8.28
CA ILE A 381 4.82 4.70 -8.78
C ILE A 381 6.12 4.48 -8.02
N ALA A 382 6.05 4.46 -6.71
CA ALA A 382 7.20 4.23 -5.83
C ALA A 382 7.85 2.87 -6.08
N MET A 383 7.07 1.80 -6.17
CA MET A 383 7.53 0.45 -6.49
C MET A 383 8.14 0.37 -7.90
N MET A 384 7.52 1.01 -8.90
CA MET A 384 8.04 1.03 -10.27
C MET A 384 9.45 1.67 -10.31
N PHE A 385 9.67 2.77 -9.59
CA PHE A 385 10.98 3.41 -9.54
C PHE A 385 11.96 2.68 -8.63
N GLY A 386 11.53 2.19 -7.48
CA GLY A 386 12.36 1.43 -6.54
C GLY A 386 13.02 0.20 -7.17
N ARG A 387 12.33 -0.48 -8.09
CA ARG A 387 12.84 -1.64 -8.86
C ARG A 387 14.09 -1.32 -9.67
N PHE A 388 14.31 -0.07 -10.06
CA PHE A 388 15.43 0.31 -10.91
C PHE A 388 16.79 0.17 -10.22
N SER A 389 16.89 0.24 -8.91
CA SER A 389 18.15 0.02 -8.19
C SER A 389 18.79 -1.34 -8.47
N SER A 390 18.00 -2.34 -8.87
CA SER A 390 18.45 -3.67 -9.26
C SER A 390 18.35 -3.95 -10.78
N ASN A 391 17.95 -2.96 -11.57
CA ASN A 391 17.87 -3.11 -13.02
C ASN A 391 19.27 -2.92 -13.66
N PRO A 392 19.82 -3.93 -14.36
CA PRO A 392 21.17 -3.87 -14.93
C PRO A 392 21.39 -2.74 -15.92
N GLN A 393 20.36 -2.37 -16.71
CA GLN A 393 20.45 -1.26 -17.64
C GLN A 393 20.48 0.08 -16.88
N TRP A 394 19.67 0.23 -15.83
CA TRP A 394 19.70 1.42 -15.01
C TRP A 394 21.07 1.61 -14.32
N ILE A 395 21.64 0.50 -13.80
CA ILE A 395 22.98 0.49 -13.20
C ILE A 395 24.02 0.92 -14.24
N LYS A 396 23.94 0.41 -15.47
CA LYS A 396 24.83 0.85 -16.54
C LYS A 396 24.67 2.34 -16.86
N ASP A 397 23.46 2.80 -17.06
CA ASP A 397 23.18 4.17 -17.51
C ASP A 397 23.53 5.24 -16.46
N ASN A 398 23.39 4.92 -15.16
CA ASN A 398 23.57 5.87 -14.07
C ASN A 398 24.87 5.68 -13.28
N LEU A 399 25.45 4.49 -13.27
CA LEU A 399 26.69 4.19 -12.54
C LEU A 399 27.88 3.96 -13.45
N GLY A 400 27.66 3.83 -14.76
CA GLY A 400 28.71 3.76 -15.77
C GLY A 400 29.44 2.42 -15.83
N ILE A 401 28.79 1.31 -15.44
CA ILE A 401 29.37 -0.03 -15.63
C ILE A 401 29.45 -0.38 -17.13
N THR A 402 30.35 -1.27 -17.48
CA THR A 402 30.52 -1.72 -18.87
C THR A 402 29.34 -2.59 -19.33
N GLU A 403 29.18 -2.76 -20.65
CA GLU A 403 28.20 -3.67 -21.19
C GLU A 403 28.47 -5.13 -20.75
N GLU A 404 29.74 -5.50 -20.68
CA GLU A 404 30.14 -6.82 -20.20
C GLU A 404 29.72 -7.08 -18.76
N GLU A 405 29.93 -6.10 -17.85
CA GLU A 405 29.51 -6.20 -16.45
C GLU A 405 27.98 -6.26 -16.33
N LYS A 406 27.27 -5.44 -17.11
CA LYS A 406 25.81 -5.50 -17.19
C LYS A 406 25.34 -6.91 -17.56
N MET A 407 25.90 -7.49 -18.61
CA MET A 407 25.52 -8.83 -19.06
C MET A 407 25.83 -9.93 -18.05
N LYS A 408 26.91 -9.78 -17.26
CA LYS A 408 27.25 -10.74 -16.19
C LYS A 408 26.20 -10.79 -15.06
N ILE A 409 25.55 -9.67 -14.76
CA ILE A 409 24.57 -9.60 -13.66
C ILE A 409 23.11 -9.73 -14.16
N ALA A 410 22.85 -9.51 -15.43
CA ALA A 410 21.51 -9.32 -15.97
C ALA A 410 20.56 -10.51 -15.71
N ASP A 411 21.03 -11.74 -15.93
CA ASP A 411 20.20 -12.92 -15.75
C ASP A 411 19.83 -13.14 -14.27
N ASN A 412 20.82 -13.02 -13.37
CA ASN A 412 20.57 -13.18 -11.94
C ASN A 412 19.71 -12.06 -11.35
N CYS A 413 19.89 -10.81 -11.78
CA CYS A 413 19.01 -9.71 -11.38
C CYS A 413 17.56 -9.98 -11.81
N PHE A 414 17.35 -10.41 -13.06
CA PHE A 414 16.02 -10.72 -13.55
C PHE A 414 15.39 -11.92 -12.81
N LYS A 415 16.17 -12.99 -12.58
CA LYS A 415 15.70 -14.16 -11.83
C LYS A 415 15.34 -13.82 -10.39
N THR A 416 16.17 -13.01 -9.72
CA THR A 416 15.90 -12.55 -8.35
C THR A 416 14.61 -11.72 -8.33
N PHE A 417 14.48 -10.74 -9.20
CA PHE A 417 13.30 -9.89 -9.27
C PHE A 417 12.02 -10.70 -9.57
N ARG A 418 12.07 -11.61 -10.53
CA ARG A 418 10.95 -12.52 -10.84
C ARG A 418 10.57 -13.38 -9.63
N LEU A 419 11.57 -13.89 -8.92
CA LEU A 419 11.37 -14.71 -7.74
C LEU A 419 10.69 -13.92 -6.61
N ASP A 420 11.20 -12.72 -6.32
CA ASP A 420 10.62 -11.81 -5.31
C ASP A 420 9.15 -11.54 -5.59
N GLN A 421 8.83 -11.18 -6.82
CA GLN A 421 7.47 -10.85 -7.23
C GLN A 421 6.53 -12.06 -7.13
N LEU A 422 6.94 -13.22 -7.63
CA LEU A 422 6.10 -14.42 -7.56
C LEU A 422 5.88 -14.90 -6.11
N VAL A 423 6.91 -14.89 -5.26
CA VAL A 423 6.79 -15.24 -3.83
C VAL A 423 5.86 -14.26 -3.12
N PHE A 424 6.08 -12.95 -3.31
CA PHE A 424 5.25 -11.92 -2.70
C PHE A 424 3.77 -12.04 -3.13
N SER A 425 3.52 -12.31 -4.41
CA SER A 425 2.15 -12.49 -4.90
C SER A 425 1.39 -13.59 -4.16
N ARG A 426 2.07 -14.69 -3.81
CA ARG A 426 1.46 -15.81 -3.06
C ARG A 426 1.19 -15.44 -1.61
N TRP A 427 2.14 -14.79 -0.98
CA TRP A 427 1.96 -14.28 0.37
C TRP A 427 0.78 -13.30 0.47
N ALA A 428 0.66 -12.38 -0.48
CA ALA A 428 -0.45 -11.43 -0.52
C ALA A 428 -1.81 -12.14 -0.70
N GLN A 429 -1.89 -13.26 -1.47
CA GLN A 429 -3.09 -14.10 -1.54
C GLN A 429 -3.46 -14.67 -0.17
N VAL A 430 -2.48 -15.19 0.58
CA VAL A 430 -2.71 -15.72 1.92
C VAL A 430 -3.27 -14.65 2.84
N MET A 431 -2.62 -13.49 2.90
CA MET A 431 -3.01 -12.39 3.79
C MET A 431 -4.41 -11.87 3.48
N TYR A 432 -4.69 -11.52 2.22
CA TYR A 432 -5.98 -11.00 1.81
C TYR A 432 -7.13 -11.97 2.11
N ARG A 433 -6.96 -13.24 1.74
CA ARG A 433 -8.03 -14.25 1.91
C ARG A 433 -8.21 -14.65 3.36
N PHE A 434 -7.13 -14.70 4.12
CA PHE A 434 -7.20 -14.98 5.55
C PHE A 434 -7.96 -13.88 6.29
N GLU A 435 -7.61 -12.60 6.09
CA GLU A 435 -8.32 -11.49 6.72
C GLU A 435 -9.79 -11.46 6.31
N LYS A 436 -10.09 -11.61 5.01
CA LYS A 436 -11.48 -11.71 4.53
C LYS A 436 -12.25 -12.80 5.25
N GLY A 437 -11.73 -14.03 5.29
CA GLY A 437 -12.38 -15.18 5.96
C GLY A 437 -12.53 -14.98 7.47
N MET A 438 -11.52 -14.40 8.13
CA MET A 438 -11.54 -14.11 9.56
C MET A 438 -12.62 -13.08 9.93
N TYR A 439 -12.80 -12.01 9.13
CA TYR A 439 -13.86 -11.01 9.36
C TYR A 439 -15.25 -11.54 9.00
N GLU A 440 -15.36 -12.44 8.01
CA GLU A 440 -16.62 -13.11 7.66
C GLU A 440 -17.09 -14.05 8.76
N ASN A 441 -16.19 -14.81 9.37
CA ASN A 441 -16.49 -15.72 10.48
C ASN A 441 -15.30 -15.84 11.46
N PRO A 442 -15.23 -14.96 12.47
CA PRO A 442 -14.13 -15.00 13.46
C PRO A 442 -14.14 -16.21 14.41
N ASP A 443 -15.22 -16.98 14.43
CA ASP A 443 -15.39 -18.16 15.30
C ASP A 443 -15.08 -19.49 14.59
N GLN A 444 -14.68 -19.46 13.30
CA GLN A 444 -14.24 -20.65 12.59
C GLN A 444 -12.85 -21.13 13.06
N ASP A 445 -12.44 -22.32 12.61
CA ASP A 445 -11.07 -22.80 12.81
C ASP A 445 -10.07 -21.98 11.98
N LEU A 446 -9.58 -20.88 12.58
CA LEU A 446 -8.64 -19.97 11.95
C LEU A 446 -7.26 -20.60 11.72
N ASN A 447 -6.87 -21.59 12.54
CA ASN A 447 -5.62 -22.30 12.33
C ASN A 447 -5.69 -23.17 11.07
N LYS A 448 -6.82 -23.85 10.87
CA LYS A 448 -7.09 -24.59 9.65
C LYS A 448 -7.16 -23.67 8.44
N LEU A 449 -7.93 -22.58 8.51
CA LEU A 449 -8.05 -21.60 7.42
C LEU A 449 -6.67 -21.09 7.00
N TRP A 450 -5.81 -20.74 7.96
CA TRP A 450 -4.47 -20.26 7.68
C TRP A 450 -3.64 -21.26 6.89
N TRP A 451 -3.58 -22.50 7.37
CA TRP A 451 -2.76 -23.53 6.74
C TRP A 451 -3.33 -23.99 5.40
N ASP A 452 -4.65 -24.07 5.24
CA ASP A 452 -5.27 -24.34 3.93
C ASP A 452 -4.84 -23.29 2.87
N LEU A 453 -4.76 -22.01 3.27
CA LEU A 453 -4.32 -20.92 2.38
C LEU A 453 -2.81 -20.97 2.12
N VAL A 454 -2.00 -21.23 3.13
CA VAL A 454 -0.53 -21.36 3.01
C VAL A 454 -0.18 -22.54 2.10
N GLU A 455 -0.78 -23.70 2.30
CA GLU A 455 -0.59 -24.87 1.44
C GLU A 455 -1.04 -24.61 0.00
N LYS A 456 -2.19 -23.99 -0.18
CA LYS A 456 -2.74 -23.69 -1.50
C LYS A 456 -1.92 -22.68 -2.29
N TYR A 457 -1.53 -21.56 -1.68
CA TYR A 457 -0.92 -20.45 -2.40
C TYR A 457 0.60 -20.42 -2.33
N GLN A 458 1.19 -20.77 -1.19
CA GLN A 458 2.65 -20.79 -1.03
C GLN A 458 3.27 -22.16 -1.27
N LEU A 459 2.47 -23.22 -1.41
CA LEU A 459 2.91 -24.59 -1.58
C LEU A 459 3.88 -25.03 -0.44
N LEU A 460 3.61 -24.54 0.78
CA LEU A 460 4.34 -24.92 1.97
C LEU A 460 3.57 -26.01 2.72
N LYS A 461 4.28 -27.01 3.17
CA LYS A 461 3.71 -28.12 3.93
C LYS A 461 3.46 -27.71 5.38
N ARG A 462 2.25 -27.96 5.90
CA ARG A 462 1.95 -27.81 7.34
C ARG A 462 2.79 -28.80 8.15
N PRO A 463 3.48 -28.36 9.21
CA PRO A 463 4.16 -29.27 10.09
C PRO A 463 3.18 -30.28 10.72
N GLU A 464 3.57 -31.56 10.77
CA GLU A 464 2.71 -32.62 11.27
C GLU A 464 2.27 -32.37 12.72
N GLY A 465 0.98 -32.57 13.00
CA GLY A 465 0.37 -32.35 14.31
C GLY A 465 0.26 -30.88 14.75
N ARG A 466 0.71 -29.91 13.93
CA ARG A 466 0.67 -28.51 14.31
C ARG A 466 -0.75 -27.92 14.21
N ASN A 467 -1.29 -27.48 15.35
CA ASN A 467 -2.56 -26.76 15.43
C ASN A 467 -2.42 -25.50 16.30
N GLU A 468 -1.51 -24.62 15.89
CA GLU A 468 -1.16 -23.40 16.60
C GLU A 468 -1.61 -22.16 15.80
N PRO A 469 -1.90 -21.04 16.47
CA PRO A 469 -2.36 -19.81 15.79
C PRO A 469 -1.19 -19.08 15.09
N ASP A 470 -0.58 -19.71 14.09
CA ASP A 470 0.53 -19.15 13.33
C ASP A 470 0.16 -17.86 12.60
N TRP A 471 -1.10 -17.72 12.20
CA TRP A 471 -1.66 -16.50 11.62
C TRP A 471 -1.52 -15.28 12.56
N ALA A 472 -1.71 -15.52 13.86
CA ALA A 472 -1.64 -14.45 14.85
C ALA A 472 -0.22 -13.94 15.10
N THR A 473 0.82 -14.56 14.51
CA THR A 473 2.19 -14.08 14.62
C THR A 473 2.49 -12.91 13.65
N LYS A 474 1.60 -12.61 12.70
CA LYS A 474 1.73 -11.48 11.78
C LYS A 474 1.04 -10.25 12.34
N ILE A 475 1.83 -9.30 12.84
CA ILE A 475 1.34 -8.06 13.48
C ILE A 475 0.36 -7.28 12.62
N HIS A 476 0.46 -7.33 11.29
CA HIS A 476 -0.40 -6.60 10.36
C HIS A 476 -1.88 -6.90 10.55
N ILE A 477 -2.24 -8.13 10.93
CA ILE A 477 -3.64 -8.54 11.15
C ILE A 477 -4.29 -7.69 12.26
N ALA A 478 -3.53 -7.38 13.31
CA ALA A 478 -4.00 -6.54 14.41
C ALA A 478 -3.85 -5.05 14.12
N SER A 479 -2.66 -4.62 13.65
CA SER A 479 -2.25 -3.22 13.60
C SER A 479 -2.61 -2.51 12.29
N TYR A 480 -2.67 -3.25 11.17
CA TYR A 480 -2.95 -2.71 9.83
C TYR A 480 -4.02 -3.54 9.12
N PRO A 481 -5.24 -3.60 9.68
CA PRO A 481 -6.28 -4.50 9.19
C PRO A 481 -6.75 -4.15 7.78
N CYS A 482 -6.99 -5.18 6.97
CA CYS A 482 -7.54 -5.05 5.62
C CYS A 482 -6.73 -4.12 4.70
N TYR A 483 -5.41 -4.07 4.87
CA TYR A 483 -4.53 -3.17 4.10
C TYR A 483 -3.62 -3.92 3.12
N TYR A 484 -3.24 -5.17 3.44
CA TYR A 484 -2.13 -5.88 2.79
C TYR A 484 -2.30 -6.07 1.28
N HIS A 485 -3.54 -6.17 0.80
CA HIS A 485 -3.86 -6.28 -0.62
C HIS A 485 -3.41 -5.06 -1.44
N ASN A 486 -3.33 -3.87 -0.82
CA ASN A 486 -2.91 -2.64 -1.52
C ASN A 486 -1.46 -2.72 -2.01
N TYR A 487 -0.57 -3.42 -1.33
CA TYR A 487 0.79 -3.64 -1.82
C TYR A 487 0.78 -4.42 -3.14
N LEU A 488 -0.05 -5.47 -3.23
CA LEU A 488 -0.14 -6.26 -4.46
C LEU A 488 -0.82 -5.48 -5.58
N LEU A 489 -1.87 -4.71 -5.30
CA LEU A 489 -2.48 -3.82 -6.28
C LEU A 489 -1.48 -2.79 -6.82
N GLY A 490 -0.60 -2.28 -5.94
CA GLY A 490 0.51 -1.42 -6.32
C GLY A 490 1.45 -2.10 -7.32
N GLU A 491 1.83 -3.35 -7.06
CA GLU A 491 2.69 -4.14 -7.97
C GLU A 491 2.01 -4.42 -9.33
N LEU A 492 0.68 -4.69 -9.33
CA LEU A 492 -0.07 -4.87 -10.58
C LEU A 492 -0.07 -3.58 -11.41
N LEU A 493 -0.35 -2.44 -10.79
CA LEU A 493 -0.37 -1.16 -11.46
C LEU A 493 1.03 -0.72 -11.90
N ALA A 494 2.06 -0.96 -11.09
CA ALA A 494 3.45 -0.70 -11.47
C ALA A 494 3.83 -1.42 -12.76
N SER A 495 3.43 -2.68 -12.89
CA SER A 495 3.66 -3.46 -14.11
C SER A 495 2.82 -2.94 -15.29
N GLN A 496 1.55 -2.57 -15.07
CA GLN A 496 0.67 -2.01 -16.10
C GLN A 496 1.20 -0.68 -16.64
N LEU A 497 1.60 0.24 -15.75
CA LEU A 497 2.20 1.52 -16.13
C LEU A 497 3.53 1.31 -16.86
N TYR A 498 4.39 0.43 -16.36
CA TYR A 498 5.66 0.11 -17.01
C TYR A 498 5.47 -0.36 -18.46
N TYR A 499 4.56 -1.31 -18.68
CA TYR A 499 4.25 -1.79 -20.02
C TYR A 499 3.66 -0.73 -20.94
N HIS A 500 2.78 0.12 -20.42
CA HIS A 500 2.22 1.23 -21.19
C HIS A 500 3.30 2.26 -21.53
N ILE A 501 4.17 2.61 -20.59
CA ILE A 501 5.28 3.55 -20.83
C ILE A 501 6.22 2.99 -21.90
N VAL A 502 6.68 1.75 -21.76
CA VAL A 502 7.60 1.15 -22.72
C VAL A 502 6.98 1.05 -24.10
N GLY A 503 5.80 0.44 -24.23
CA GLY A 503 5.19 0.16 -25.52
C GLY A 503 4.55 1.36 -26.21
N THR A 504 3.91 2.26 -25.43
CA THR A 504 3.13 3.37 -25.98
C THR A 504 3.90 4.67 -26.01
N ILE A 505 4.54 5.03 -24.90
CA ILE A 505 5.24 6.32 -24.75
C ILE A 505 6.61 6.27 -25.40
N LEU A 506 7.41 5.24 -25.08
CA LEU A 506 8.76 5.06 -25.62
C LEU A 506 8.77 4.34 -26.97
N LYS A 507 7.66 3.71 -27.37
CA LYS A 507 7.53 2.92 -28.61
C LYS A 507 8.64 1.87 -28.75
N SER A 508 8.97 1.20 -27.64
CA SER A 508 10.00 0.16 -27.55
C SER A 508 9.33 -1.20 -27.33
N ASP A 509 9.97 -2.25 -27.79
CA ASP A 509 9.64 -3.65 -27.54
C ASP A 509 10.56 -4.31 -26.50
N ASP A 510 11.58 -3.59 -26.03
CA ASP A 510 12.45 -4.04 -24.95
C ASP A 510 11.81 -3.78 -23.58
N TYR A 511 10.91 -4.66 -23.16
CA TYR A 511 10.28 -4.61 -21.84
C TYR A 511 11.18 -5.12 -20.69
N LYS A 512 12.33 -5.71 -20.99
CA LYS A 512 13.19 -6.32 -19.98
C LYS A 512 14.19 -5.34 -19.36
N PHE A 513 14.74 -4.44 -20.19
CA PHE A 513 15.89 -3.63 -19.78
C PHE A 513 15.68 -2.11 -19.86
N GLN A 514 14.43 -1.63 -19.97
CA GLN A 514 14.21 -0.18 -19.94
C GLN A 514 14.55 0.40 -18.55
N SER A 515 15.34 1.46 -18.54
CA SER A 515 15.75 2.19 -17.34
C SER A 515 15.06 3.54 -17.21
N PHE A 516 14.41 4.03 -18.26
CA PHE A 516 13.86 5.38 -18.44
C PHE A 516 14.89 6.52 -18.35
N THR A 517 16.16 6.24 -18.12
CA THR A 517 17.22 7.24 -17.95
C THR A 517 17.24 8.22 -19.12
N GLY A 518 17.13 9.52 -18.84
CA GLY A 518 17.13 10.59 -19.83
C GLY A 518 15.84 10.74 -20.65
N LYS A 519 14.79 9.97 -20.37
CA LYS A 519 13.52 9.95 -21.12
C LYS A 519 12.49 10.90 -20.51
N LYS A 520 12.57 12.19 -20.84
CA LYS A 520 11.66 13.23 -20.29
C LYS A 520 10.20 12.99 -20.64
N GLU A 521 9.91 12.29 -21.73
CA GLU A 521 8.56 11.89 -22.14
C GLU A 521 7.88 11.00 -21.10
N VAL A 522 8.63 10.23 -20.31
CA VAL A 522 8.10 9.42 -19.21
C VAL A 522 7.56 10.30 -18.09
N GLY A 523 8.35 11.26 -17.62
CA GLY A 523 7.89 12.19 -16.58
C GLY A 523 6.72 13.07 -17.04
N ASN A 524 6.73 13.51 -18.31
CA ASN A 524 5.62 14.28 -18.89
C ASN A 524 4.32 13.46 -18.91
N TYR A 525 4.39 12.20 -19.33
CA TYR A 525 3.26 11.28 -19.29
C TYR A 525 2.73 11.08 -17.85
N LEU A 526 3.61 10.75 -16.91
CA LEU A 526 3.23 10.52 -15.52
C LEU A 526 2.58 11.77 -14.90
N LYS A 527 3.17 12.95 -15.09
CA LYS A 527 2.59 14.22 -14.63
C LYS A 527 1.19 14.44 -15.19
N GLN A 528 1.02 14.28 -16.51
CA GLN A 528 -0.22 14.64 -17.19
C GLN A 528 -1.37 13.68 -16.90
N TYR A 529 -1.10 12.37 -16.86
CA TYR A 529 -2.16 11.35 -16.86
C TYR A 529 -2.31 10.61 -15.52
N VAL A 530 -1.26 10.62 -14.67
CA VAL A 530 -1.27 9.89 -13.40
C VAL A 530 -1.30 10.85 -12.20
N PHE A 531 -0.41 11.86 -12.16
CA PHE A 531 -0.27 12.72 -10.97
C PHE A 531 -1.29 13.85 -10.94
N LYS A 532 -1.36 14.64 -12.02
CA LYS A 532 -2.21 15.83 -12.11
C LYS A 532 -3.67 15.59 -11.74
N PRO A 533 -4.31 14.46 -12.10
CA PRO A 533 -5.69 14.22 -11.75
C PRO A 533 -5.98 14.15 -10.23
N GLY A 534 -5.00 13.79 -9.39
CA GLY A 534 -5.25 13.53 -7.97
C GLY A 534 -6.44 12.59 -7.77
N MET A 535 -7.31 12.92 -6.81
CA MET A 535 -8.56 12.17 -6.55
C MET A 535 -9.75 12.65 -7.41
N ARG A 536 -9.53 13.36 -8.51
CA ARG A 536 -10.62 13.84 -9.40
C ARG A 536 -11.50 12.71 -9.92
N TYR A 537 -10.90 11.56 -10.19
CA TYR A 537 -11.57 10.36 -10.68
C TYR A 537 -11.53 9.25 -9.62
N TYR A 538 -12.46 8.31 -9.72
CA TYR A 538 -12.29 7.01 -9.07
C TYR A 538 -10.98 6.37 -9.58
N TRP A 539 -10.24 5.70 -8.70
CA TRP A 539 -8.90 5.23 -9.02
C TRP A 539 -8.81 4.35 -10.28
N ASN A 540 -9.82 3.48 -10.51
CA ASN A 540 -9.82 2.57 -11.67
C ASN A 540 -10.19 3.30 -12.98
N ASP A 541 -10.95 4.39 -12.90
CA ASP A 541 -11.21 5.27 -14.05
C ASP A 541 -9.98 6.12 -14.39
N MET A 542 -9.21 6.55 -13.37
CA MET A 542 -7.92 7.20 -13.59
C MET A 542 -6.95 6.27 -14.31
N ILE A 543 -6.84 5.00 -13.86
CA ILE A 543 -5.98 3.99 -14.49
C ILE A 543 -6.39 3.74 -15.95
N GLU A 544 -7.69 3.61 -16.23
CA GLU A 544 -8.22 3.45 -17.58
C GLU A 544 -7.87 4.64 -18.48
N LYS A 545 -7.99 5.86 -17.98
CA LYS A 545 -7.60 7.08 -18.71
C LYS A 545 -6.09 7.15 -18.95
N ALA A 546 -5.28 6.68 -18.02
CA ALA A 546 -3.83 6.71 -18.13
C ALA A 546 -3.29 5.60 -19.04
N THR A 547 -3.86 4.40 -19.03
CA THR A 547 -3.29 3.22 -19.68
C THR A 547 -4.15 2.61 -20.79
N GLY A 548 -5.40 3.08 -20.95
CA GLY A 548 -6.36 2.56 -21.93
C GLY A 548 -7.20 1.38 -21.44
N GLU A 549 -6.94 0.84 -20.26
CA GLU A 549 -7.74 -0.22 -19.63
C GLU A 549 -7.72 -0.11 -18.09
N LYS A 550 -8.74 -0.63 -17.43
CA LYS A 550 -8.82 -0.72 -15.96
C LYS A 550 -7.71 -1.61 -15.42
N LEU A 551 -7.48 -1.54 -14.09
CA LEU A 551 -6.45 -2.35 -13.44
C LEU A 551 -6.65 -3.83 -13.75
N THR A 552 -5.57 -4.48 -14.20
CA THR A 552 -5.56 -5.89 -14.60
C THR A 552 -4.24 -6.58 -14.22
N PRO A 553 -4.25 -7.85 -13.80
CA PRO A 553 -3.04 -8.61 -13.53
C PRO A 553 -2.28 -9.07 -14.80
N LYS A 554 -2.82 -8.81 -15.99
CA LYS A 554 -2.27 -9.22 -17.29
C LYS A 554 -0.82 -8.77 -17.49
N TYR A 555 -0.49 -7.53 -17.13
CA TYR A 555 0.84 -6.97 -17.33
C TYR A 555 1.86 -7.50 -16.33
N TYR A 556 1.41 -7.74 -15.10
CA TYR A 556 2.20 -8.44 -14.10
C TYR A 556 2.53 -9.86 -14.57
N ALA A 557 1.55 -10.59 -15.08
CA ALA A 557 1.80 -11.89 -15.69
C ALA A 557 2.76 -11.81 -16.87
N LYS A 558 2.58 -10.87 -17.80
CA LYS A 558 3.53 -10.67 -18.92
C LYS A 558 4.96 -10.41 -18.46
N GLN A 559 5.14 -9.75 -17.33
CA GLN A 559 6.47 -9.41 -16.80
C GLN A 559 7.15 -10.58 -16.09
N PHE A 560 6.39 -11.41 -15.37
CA PHE A 560 6.91 -12.41 -14.44
C PHE A 560 6.57 -13.86 -14.78
N VAL A 561 5.64 -14.11 -15.69
CA VAL A 561 5.30 -15.45 -16.20
C VAL A 561 6.08 -15.71 -17.48
N LYS A 562 6.67 -16.91 -17.60
CA LYS A 562 7.34 -17.36 -18.83
C LYS A 562 6.34 -17.84 -19.87
#